data_25df69cbccdf6a261cc91f595d58c344
#
_entry.id   25df69cbccdf6a261cc91f595d58c344
#
_cell.length_a   1.000
_cell.length_b   1.000
_cell.length_c   1.000
_cell.angle_alpha   90.00
_cell.angle_beta   90.00
_cell.angle_gamma   90.00
#
_symmetry.space_group_name_H-M   'P 1'
#
loop_
_entity.id
_entity.type
_entity.pdbx_description
1 polymer ?
#
loop_
_entity_poly.entity_id
_entity_poly.type
_entity_poly.pdbx_seq_one_letter_code
_entity_poly.pdbx_strand_id
1 'polypeptide(L)'
;MAKEIERKFIINHIPKSLLGYKLKQGYLQSEKKRTVRIRTVEGKINKSYITIKGVSNKAGLSRYEFETEIPFSDGVYMLELCDLP
;
A
#
# COMPACT_ATOMS: atom_id res chain seq x y z
N MET A 1 -10.95 -12.37 4.67
CA MET A 1 -9.87 -11.54 5.21
C MET A 1 -10.13 -10.08 4.94
N ALA A 2 -9.78 -9.26 5.88
CA ALA A 2 -10.04 -7.83 5.76
C ALA A 2 -9.38 -7.21 4.52
N LYS A 3 -8.17 -7.65 4.20
CA LYS A 3 -7.46 -7.14 3.03
C LYS A 3 -8.23 -7.37 1.74
N GLU A 4 -8.78 -8.57 1.60
CA GLU A 4 -9.49 -8.90 0.38
C GLU A 4 -10.77 -8.11 0.27
N ILE A 5 -11.43 -7.93 1.39
CA ILE A 5 -12.65 -7.14 1.43
C ILE A 5 -12.35 -5.70 1.02
N GLU A 6 -11.28 -5.14 1.57
CA GLU A 6 -10.87 -3.79 1.22
C GLU A 6 -10.54 -3.67 -0.26
N ARG A 7 -9.87 -4.67 -0.80
CA ARG A 7 -9.48 -4.67 -2.19
C ARG A 7 -10.71 -4.68 -3.10
N LYS A 8 -11.68 -5.52 -2.77
CA LYS A 8 -12.93 -5.55 -3.53
C LYS A 8 -13.64 -4.22 -3.47
N PHE A 9 -13.66 -3.64 -2.29
CA PHE A 9 -14.31 -2.36 -2.09
C PHE A 9 -13.69 -1.29 -2.97
N ILE A 10 -12.35 -1.24 -2.99
CA ILE A 10 -11.63 -0.28 -3.81
C ILE A 10 -11.96 -0.48 -5.29
N ILE A 11 -11.98 -1.72 -5.75
CA ILE A 11 -12.27 -2.02 -7.14
C ILE A 11 -13.68 -1.56 -7.51
N ASN A 12 -14.63 -1.75 -6.60
CA ASN A 12 -16.02 -1.41 -6.87
C ASN A 12 -16.33 0.07 -6.76
N HIS A 13 -15.45 0.82 -6.08
CA HIS A 13 -15.72 2.21 -5.77
C HIS A 13 -14.60 3.14 -6.16
N ILE A 14 -13.96 2.87 -7.29
CA ILE A 14 -12.90 3.73 -7.79
C ILE A 14 -13.50 5.06 -8.22
N PRO A 15 -13.02 6.18 -7.67
CA PRO A 15 -13.48 7.49 -8.12
C PRO A 15 -13.18 7.73 -9.59
N LYS A 16 -14.02 8.52 -10.23
CA LYS A 16 -13.79 8.84 -11.64
C LYS A 16 -12.42 9.46 -11.88
N SER A 17 -11.92 10.22 -10.92
CA SER A 17 -10.62 10.84 -11.04
C SER A 17 -9.48 9.83 -11.15
N LEU A 18 -9.72 8.59 -10.72
CA LEU A 18 -8.71 7.54 -10.81
C LEU A 18 -8.94 6.58 -11.96
N LEU A 19 -10.00 6.78 -12.73
CA LEU A 19 -10.22 5.95 -13.90
C LEU A 19 -9.09 6.18 -14.89
N GLY A 20 -8.56 5.11 -15.43
CA GLY A 20 -7.41 5.18 -16.32
C GLY A 20 -6.08 5.13 -15.59
N TYR A 21 -6.08 5.17 -14.28
CA TYR A 21 -4.86 5.01 -13.51
C TYR A 21 -4.58 3.55 -13.27
N LYS A 22 -3.31 3.20 -13.28
CA LYS A 22 -2.87 1.84 -12.99
C LYS A 22 -2.36 1.80 -11.57
N LEU A 23 -2.99 0.98 -10.76
CA LEU A 23 -2.62 0.86 -9.35
C LEU A 23 -1.93 -0.48 -9.14
N LYS A 24 -0.74 -0.44 -8.53
CA LYS A 24 0.00 -1.63 -8.18
C LYS A 24 0.40 -1.54 -6.72
N GLN A 25 0.45 -2.67 -6.05
CA GLN A 25 0.94 -2.69 -4.69
C GLN A 25 1.54 -4.03 -4.35
N GLY A 26 2.42 -4.01 -3.39
CA GLY A 26 3.06 -5.21 -2.88
C GLY A 26 3.55 -4.96 -1.46
N TYR A 27 3.99 -6.02 -0.81
CA TYR A 27 4.45 -5.96 0.56
C TYR A 27 5.91 -6.35 0.64
N LEU A 28 6.71 -5.45 1.22
CA LEU A 28 8.10 -5.78 1.55
C LEU A 28 8.14 -6.67 2.78
N GLN A 29 7.17 -6.50 3.67
CA GLN A 29 7.04 -7.32 4.84
C GLN A 29 5.58 -7.43 5.21
N SER A 30 5.14 -8.63 5.57
CA SER A 30 3.75 -8.87 5.89
C SER A 30 3.68 -9.80 7.10
N GLU A 31 3.98 -9.25 8.27
CA GLU A 31 3.92 -9.97 9.53
C GLU A 31 2.85 -9.35 10.42
N LYS A 32 2.39 -10.13 11.42
CA LYS A 32 1.37 -9.62 12.33
C LYS A 32 1.82 -8.36 13.05
N LYS A 33 3.11 -8.29 13.38
CA LYS A 33 3.63 -7.18 14.15
C LYS A 33 3.92 -5.95 13.30
N ARG A 34 4.13 -6.14 12.02
CA ARG A 34 4.44 -5.02 11.14
C ARG A 34 4.20 -5.38 9.69
N THR A 35 3.83 -4.38 8.96
CA THR A 35 3.59 -4.51 7.53
C THR A 35 4.24 -3.34 6.84
N VAL A 36 4.92 -3.59 5.74
CA VAL A 36 5.48 -2.54 4.90
C VAL A 36 4.93 -2.73 3.51
N ARG A 37 4.12 -1.78 3.07
CA ARG A 37 3.45 -1.84 1.78
C ARG A 37 3.97 -0.76 0.86
N ILE A 38 4.20 -1.13 -0.39
CA ILE A 38 4.54 -0.18 -1.44
C ILE A 38 3.37 -0.12 -2.41
N ARG A 39 3.01 1.08 -2.80
CA ARG A 39 1.92 1.30 -3.74
C ARG A 39 2.35 2.32 -4.79
N THR A 40 2.09 2.01 -6.05
CA THR A 40 2.35 2.95 -7.13
C THR A 40 1.06 3.22 -7.88
N VAL A 41 0.92 4.46 -8.35
CA VAL A 41 -0.22 4.89 -9.14
C VAL A 41 0.35 5.49 -10.42
N GLU A 42 -0.03 4.95 -11.56
CA GLU A 42 0.42 5.42 -12.87
C GLU A 42 -0.74 5.95 -13.67
N GLY A 43 -0.58 7.15 -14.20
CA GLY A 43 -1.61 7.77 -15.00
C GLY A 43 -1.10 9.10 -15.50
N LYS A 44 -1.94 10.14 -15.43
CA LYS A 44 -1.49 11.47 -15.80
C LYS A 44 -0.36 11.94 -14.91
N ILE A 45 -0.39 11.52 -13.65
CA ILE A 45 0.66 11.80 -12.69
C ILE A 45 1.05 10.47 -12.08
N ASN A 46 2.35 10.23 -11.98
CA ASN A 46 2.85 9.00 -11.40
C ASN A 46 3.29 9.27 -9.98
N LYS A 47 2.81 8.48 -9.04
CA LYS A 47 3.13 8.63 -7.63
C LYS A 47 3.38 7.29 -6.97
N SER A 48 4.14 7.30 -5.90
CA SER A 48 4.39 6.12 -5.09
C SER A 48 4.29 6.45 -3.63
N TYR A 49 3.90 5.45 -2.86
CA TYR A 49 3.72 5.62 -1.42
C TYR A 49 4.27 4.41 -0.69
N ILE A 50 4.85 4.66 0.47
CA ILE A 50 5.24 3.60 1.39
C ILE A 50 4.38 3.73 2.63
N THR A 51 3.82 2.62 3.07
CA THR A 51 2.99 2.57 4.27
C THR A 51 3.56 1.55 5.23
N ILE A 52 3.79 1.98 6.47
CA ILE A 52 4.29 1.10 7.51
C ILE A 52 3.24 1.03 8.60
N LYS A 53 2.82 -0.17 8.94
CA LYS A 53 1.85 -0.42 9.99
C LYS A 53 2.43 -1.38 11.00
N GLY A 54 2.12 -1.14 12.25
CA GLY A 54 2.62 -2.01 13.31
C GLY A 54 1.82 -1.90 14.59
N VAL A 55 2.13 -2.79 15.50
CA VAL A 55 1.54 -2.76 16.83
C VAL A 55 2.47 -1.93 17.70
N SER A 56 1.95 -0.86 18.28
CA SER A 56 2.77 0.12 18.96
C SER A 56 2.80 -0.05 20.48
N ASN A 57 2.05 -0.98 21.04
CA ASN A 57 2.12 -1.22 22.47
C ASN A 57 1.98 -2.71 22.79
N LYS A 58 2.31 -3.07 24.03
CA LYS A 58 2.34 -4.46 24.44
C LYS A 58 0.98 -5.13 24.41
N ALA A 59 -0.06 -4.36 24.66
CA ALA A 59 -1.40 -4.91 24.67
C ALA A 59 -1.98 -5.05 23.27
N GLY A 60 -1.32 -4.50 22.28
CA GLY A 60 -1.82 -4.54 20.91
C GLY A 60 -3.04 -3.68 20.69
N LEU A 61 -3.31 -2.75 21.60
CA LEU A 61 -4.49 -1.91 21.51
C LEU A 61 -4.29 -0.71 20.62
N SER A 62 -3.05 -0.28 20.45
CA SER A 62 -2.72 0.84 19.58
C SER A 62 -2.03 0.33 18.33
N ARG A 63 -2.33 0.96 17.22
CA ARG A 63 -1.66 0.65 15.97
C ARG A 63 -0.91 1.86 15.49
N TYR A 64 0.32 1.63 15.10
CA TYR A 64 1.12 2.64 14.47
C TYR A 64 0.89 2.57 12.97
N GLU A 65 0.69 3.71 12.36
CA GLU A 65 0.59 3.77 10.91
C GLU A 65 1.30 5.02 10.41
N PHE A 66 2.18 4.82 9.45
CA PHE A 66 2.91 5.90 8.82
C PHE A 66 2.85 5.73 7.33
N GLU A 67 2.50 6.77 6.63
CA GLU A 67 2.47 6.73 5.18
C GLU A 67 3.08 8.01 4.64
N THR A 68 3.91 7.88 3.62
CA THR A 68 4.50 9.03 2.96
C THR A 68 4.66 8.74 1.48
N GLU A 69 4.67 9.82 0.71
CA GLU A 69 4.95 9.71 -0.71
C GLU A 69 6.46 9.57 -0.90
N ILE A 70 6.85 8.75 -1.86
CA ILE A 70 8.25 8.54 -2.21
C ILE A 70 8.38 8.77 -3.71
N PRO A 71 9.59 9.02 -4.21
CA PRO A 71 9.78 9.17 -5.65
C PRO A 71 9.25 7.96 -6.39
N PHE A 72 8.59 8.20 -7.51
CA PHE A 72 7.96 7.13 -8.26
C PHE A 72 8.96 6.03 -8.67
N SER A 73 10.14 6.43 -9.12
CA SER A 73 11.15 5.46 -9.52
C SER A 73 11.56 4.55 -8.36
N ASP A 74 11.64 5.10 -7.16
CA ASP A 74 11.97 4.30 -5.98
C ASP A 74 10.84 3.32 -5.68
N GLY A 75 9.60 3.75 -5.84
CA GLY A 75 8.46 2.88 -5.64
C GLY A 75 8.47 1.71 -6.61
N VAL A 76 8.82 1.95 -7.86
CA VAL A 76 8.90 0.89 -8.86
C VAL A 76 9.95 -0.14 -8.45
N TYR A 77 11.13 0.33 -8.03
CA TYR A 77 12.16 -0.58 -7.58
C TYR A 77 11.74 -1.39 -6.38
N MET A 78 11.10 -0.73 -5.42
CA MET A 78 10.65 -1.41 -4.22
C MET A 78 9.58 -2.45 -4.51
N LEU A 79 8.73 -2.18 -5.50
CA LEU A 79 7.74 -3.18 -5.90
C LEU A 79 8.38 -4.46 -6.40
N GLU A 80 9.53 -4.34 -7.06
CA GLU A 80 10.22 -5.53 -7.54
C GLU A 80 10.75 -6.38 -6.39
N LEU A 81 10.97 -5.77 -5.24
CA LEU A 81 11.43 -6.47 -4.05
C LEU A 81 10.29 -7.05 -3.23
N CYS A 82 9.07 -6.65 -3.54
CA CYS A 82 7.91 -7.08 -2.77
C CYS A 82 7.48 -8.49 -3.11
N ASP A 83 6.94 -9.17 -2.11
CA ASP A 83 6.23 -10.42 -2.36
C ASP A 83 4.87 -10.04 -2.93
N LEU A 84 4.59 -10.49 -4.12
CA LEU A 84 3.32 -10.20 -4.75
C LEU A 84 2.25 -11.12 -4.20
N PRO A 85 1.07 -10.59 -3.90
CA PRO A 85 -0.03 -11.43 -3.42
C PRO A 85 -0.53 -12.38 -4.45
#